data_d582711edad72e3d1310ac4f52a80e16
#
_entry.id   d582711edad72e3d1310ac4f52a80e16
#
_cell.length_a   1.000
_cell.length_b   1.000
_cell.length_c   1.000
_cell.angle_alpha   90.00
_cell.angle_beta   90.00
_cell.angle_gamma   90.00
#
_symmetry.space_group_name_H-M   'P 1'
#
loop_
_entity.id
_entity.type
_entity.pdbx_description
1 polymer ?
#
loop_
_entity_poly.entity_id
_entity_poly.type
_entity_poly.pdbx_seq_one_letter_code
_entity_poly.pdbx_strand_id
1 'polypeptide(L)'
;DILVLSVKPQVYPAVIKEIRDEVSSEQIIVTIAAGVSMEAAERQFGKEVKIVRVMPNTPALVGEGMSGLCCNEYVTEEEFDLVHKIFESFGKAEKITENLMDAVVGVSGSGPAYVYMFIEAMADAAVAQGLPRKQAYYIRCTDIARKCKDGS
;
A
#
# COMPACT_ATOMS: atom_id res chain seq x y z
N ASP A 1 9.84 -19.40 -2.16
CA ASP A 1 8.38 -19.09 -2.33
C ASP A 1 8.01 -17.83 -1.57
N ILE A 2 6.97 -17.11 -2.04
CA ILE A 2 6.47 -15.87 -1.43
C ILE A 2 5.05 -16.12 -0.92
N LEU A 3 4.82 -15.79 0.35
CA LEU A 3 3.51 -15.84 1.00
C LEU A 3 3.02 -14.42 1.30
N VAL A 4 1.93 -13.98 0.68
CA VAL A 4 1.36 -12.64 0.88
C VAL A 4 0.23 -12.71 1.90
N LEU A 5 0.39 -12.03 3.04
CA LEU A 5 -0.64 -11.89 4.07
C LEU A 5 -1.54 -10.68 3.76
N SER A 6 -2.53 -10.92 2.89
CA SER A 6 -3.50 -9.90 2.46
C SER A 6 -4.79 -9.95 3.30
N VAL A 7 -4.63 -9.82 4.62
CA VAL A 7 -5.73 -9.87 5.58
C VAL A 7 -5.77 -8.61 6.44
N LYS A 8 -6.93 -8.33 7.03
CA LYS A 8 -7.06 -7.17 7.94
C LYS A 8 -6.22 -7.35 9.20
N PRO A 9 -5.64 -6.28 9.78
CA PRO A 9 -4.80 -6.36 10.99
C PRO A 9 -5.46 -7.10 12.16
N GLN A 10 -6.78 -7.02 12.31
CA GLN A 10 -7.53 -7.65 13.40
C GLN A 10 -7.51 -9.19 13.34
N VAL A 11 -7.41 -9.78 12.15
CA VAL A 11 -7.36 -11.25 11.98
C VAL A 11 -5.94 -11.78 11.84
N TYR A 12 -4.95 -10.88 11.79
CA TYR A 12 -3.54 -11.21 11.60
C TYR A 12 -3.02 -12.25 12.60
N PRO A 13 -3.27 -12.11 13.95
CA PRO A 13 -2.79 -13.08 14.91
C PRO A 13 -3.38 -14.49 14.71
N ALA A 14 -4.65 -14.56 14.31
CA ALA A 14 -5.31 -15.85 14.07
C ALA A 14 -4.72 -16.55 12.85
N VAL A 15 -4.51 -15.80 11.75
CA VAL A 15 -3.90 -16.35 10.53
C VAL A 15 -2.47 -16.80 10.78
N ILE A 16 -1.65 -15.99 11.45
CA ILE A 16 -0.26 -16.40 11.76
C ILE A 16 -0.24 -17.66 12.63
N LYS A 17 -1.10 -17.76 13.64
CA LYS A 17 -1.19 -18.96 14.49
C LYS A 17 -1.51 -20.22 13.70
N GLU A 18 -2.32 -20.09 12.65
CA GLU A 18 -2.71 -21.22 11.78
C GLU A 18 -1.57 -21.67 10.87
N ILE A 19 -0.80 -20.71 10.32
CA ILE A 19 0.21 -21.02 9.29
C ILE A 19 1.65 -21.13 9.82
N ARG A 20 1.95 -20.62 11.02
CA ARG A 20 3.32 -20.46 11.50
C ARG A 20 4.16 -21.76 11.52
N ASP A 21 3.52 -22.90 11.76
CA ASP A 21 4.21 -24.18 11.84
C ASP A 21 4.54 -24.72 10.43
N GLU A 22 3.82 -24.28 9.40
CA GLU A 22 4.03 -24.62 7.98
C GLU A 22 5.00 -23.68 7.26
N VAL A 23 5.20 -22.46 7.78
CA VAL A 23 6.13 -21.50 7.18
C VAL A 23 7.57 -21.91 7.43
N SER A 24 8.36 -22.05 6.36
CA SER A 24 9.80 -22.34 6.44
C SER A 24 10.64 -21.05 6.48
N SER A 25 11.91 -21.17 6.91
CA SER A 25 12.89 -20.06 6.88
C SER A 25 13.24 -19.57 5.47
N GLU A 26 12.96 -20.38 4.45
CA GLU A 26 13.23 -20.03 3.05
C GLU A 26 12.09 -19.25 2.38
N GLN A 27 10.96 -19.16 3.04
CA GLN A 27 9.80 -18.45 2.52
C GLN A 27 9.83 -16.97 2.90
N ILE A 28 9.50 -16.11 1.95
CA ILE A 28 9.38 -14.67 2.16
C ILE A 28 7.93 -14.36 2.52
N ILE A 29 7.72 -13.79 3.69
CA ILE A 29 6.41 -13.31 4.14
C ILE A 29 6.26 -11.86 3.73
N VAL A 30 5.31 -11.58 2.87
CA VAL A 30 4.93 -10.21 2.51
C VAL A 30 3.70 -9.80 3.30
N THR A 31 3.82 -8.75 4.11
CA THR A 31 2.70 -8.18 4.88
C THR A 31 2.29 -6.83 4.33
N ILE A 32 0.97 -6.65 4.13
CA ILE A 32 0.38 -5.36 3.75
C ILE A 32 -0.52 -4.79 4.85
N ALA A 33 -0.39 -5.30 6.08
CA ALA A 33 -1.20 -4.89 7.22
C ALA A 33 -0.75 -3.53 7.77
N ALA A 34 -1.62 -2.52 7.66
CA ALA A 34 -1.36 -1.21 8.28
C ALA A 34 -1.24 -1.33 9.81
N GLY A 35 -0.26 -0.62 10.39
CA GLY A 35 -0.06 -0.58 11.85
C GLY A 35 0.57 -1.84 12.45
N VAL A 36 1.00 -2.81 11.65
CA VAL A 36 1.73 -4.00 12.13
C VAL A 36 3.20 -3.84 11.75
N SER A 37 4.09 -3.76 12.75
CA SER A 37 5.54 -3.71 12.54
C SER A 37 6.10 -5.09 12.21
N MET A 38 7.29 -5.12 11.59
CA MET A 38 8.00 -6.39 11.32
C MET A 38 8.31 -7.12 12.62
N GLU A 39 8.76 -6.42 13.66
CA GLU A 39 9.01 -7.01 14.99
C GLU A 39 7.73 -7.62 15.60
N ALA A 40 6.57 -6.98 15.45
CA ALA A 40 5.31 -7.51 15.95
C ALA A 40 4.89 -8.78 15.18
N ALA A 41 5.16 -8.83 13.87
CA ALA A 41 4.90 -10.01 13.05
C ALA A 41 5.85 -11.17 13.43
N GLU A 42 7.15 -10.92 13.57
CA GLU A 42 8.15 -11.92 14.01
C GLU A 42 7.78 -12.54 15.37
N ARG A 43 7.41 -11.72 16.34
CA ARG A 43 6.95 -12.20 17.65
C ARG A 43 5.76 -13.15 17.55
N GLN A 44 4.86 -12.93 16.61
CA GLN A 44 3.69 -13.79 16.40
C GLN A 44 4.06 -15.11 15.74
N PHE A 45 5.03 -15.11 14.81
CA PHE A 45 5.58 -16.35 14.25
C PHE A 45 6.37 -17.14 15.28
N GLY A 46 7.00 -16.47 16.27
CA GLY A 46 7.78 -17.10 17.34
C GLY A 46 9.07 -17.74 16.83
N LYS A 47 9.55 -17.39 15.65
CA LYS A 47 10.78 -17.85 15.02
C LYS A 47 11.29 -16.79 14.03
N GLU A 48 12.55 -16.91 13.65
CA GLU A 48 13.14 -16.09 12.58
C GLU A 48 12.46 -16.38 11.24
N VAL A 49 11.91 -15.32 10.62
CA VAL A 49 11.21 -15.39 9.33
C VAL A 49 11.61 -14.20 8.46
N LYS A 50 11.72 -14.42 7.16
CA LYS A 50 11.96 -13.36 6.19
C LYS A 50 10.69 -12.54 6.02
N ILE A 51 10.73 -11.25 6.37
CA ILE A 51 9.57 -10.37 6.28
C ILE A 51 9.87 -9.18 5.38
N VAL A 52 9.01 -8.97 4.39
CA VAL A 52 8.92 -7.72 3.62
C VAL A 52 7.60 -7.05 4.00
N ARG A 53 7.68 -5.88 4.62
CA ARG A 53 6.53 -5.04 4.94
C ARG A 53 6.28 -4.08 3.80
N VAL A 54 5.05 -4.06 3.30
CA VAL A 54 4.64 -3.23 2.18
C VAL A 54 3.42 -2.43 2.54
N MET A 55 3.39 -1.17 2.13
CA MET A 55 2.22 -0.31 2.24
C MET A 55 1.77 0.16 0.86
N PRO A 56 0.89 -0.61 0.20
CA PRO A 56 0.29 -0.22 -1.07
C PRO A 56 -0.88 0.76 -0.86
N ASN A 57 -1.34 1.38 -1.94
CA ASN A 57 -2.53 2.22 -1.93
C ASN A 57 -3.56 1.78 -2.99
N THR A 58 -4.79 2.30 -2.88
CA THR A 58 -5.93 1.89 -3.72
C THR A 58 -5.76 2.11 -5.23
N PRO A 59 -5.02 3.09 -5.75
CA PRO A 59 -4.78 3.20 -7.19
C PRO A 59 -4.09 1.99 -7.83
N ALA A 60 -3.50 1.08 -7.04
CA ALA A 60 -3.01 -0.21 -7.51
C ALA A 60 -4.06 -1.03 -8.29
N LEU A 61 -5.35 -0.87 -7.97
CA LEU A 61 -6.45 -1.52 -8.70
C LEU A 61 -6.54 -1.14 -10.19
N VAL A 62 -5.93 -0.03 -10.57
CA VAL A 62 -5.89 0.47 -11.96
C VAL A 62 -4.47 0.58 -12.52
N GLY A 63 -3.50 -0.06 -11.85
CA GLY A 63 -2.11 -0.06 -12.28
C GLY A 63 -1.33 1.22 -11.97
N GLU A 64 -1.88 2.10 -11.14
CA GLU A 64 -1.28 3.41 -10.77
C GLU A 64 -1.02 3.47 -9.25
N GLY A 65 -0.69 2.32 -8.66
CA GLY A 65 -0.38 2.22 -7.25
C GLY A 65 0.92 2.90 -6.86
N MET A 66 1.04 3.22 -5.58
CA MET A 66 2.30 3.55 -4.93
C MET A 66 2.48 2.66 -3.72
N SER A 67 3.63 2.00 -3.63
CA SER A 67 3.94 1.08 -2.53
C SER A 67 5.25 1.48 -1.87
N GLY A 68 5.23 1.69 -0.55
CA GLY A 68 6.46 1.76 0.24
C GLY A 68 6.83 0.37 0.76
N LEU A 69 8.10 -0.03 0.64
CA LEU A 69 8.59 -1.35 1.05
C LEU A 69 9.77 -1.24 2.01
N CYS A 70 9.81 -2.10 3.02
CA CYS A 70 10.98 -2.36 3.83
C CYS A 70 11.07 -3.85 4.17
N CYS A 71 12.24 -4.30 4.58
CA CYS A 71 12.46 -5.70 4.97
C CYS A 71 13.27 -5.79 6.25
N ASN A 72 13.21 -6.95 6.91
CA ASN A 72 14.08 -7.27 8.03
C ASN A 72 15.44 -7.83 7.55
N GLU A 73 16.34 -8.08 8.51
CA GLU A 73 17.72 -8.53 8.26
C GLU A 73 17.82 -9.93 7.68
N TYR A 74 16.77 -10.73 7.72
CA TYR A 74 16.77 -12.10 7.17
C TYR A 74 16.50 -12.13 5.66
N VAL A 75 16.05 -11.03 5.05
CA VAL A 75 15.75 -10.92 3.61
C VAL A 75 17.01 -10.44 2.87
N THR A 76 17.45 -11.20 1.86
CA THR A 76 18.55 -10.77 1.00
C THR A 76 18.13 -9.68 0.02
N GLU A 77 19.10 -8.97 -0.57
CA GLU A 77 18.78 -7.93 -1.58
C GLU A 77 18.07 -8.54 -2.80
N GLU A 78 18.48 -9.73 -3.26
CA GLU A 78 17.86 -10.41 -4.39
C GLU A 78 16.40 -10.79 -4.09
N GLU A 79 16.12 -11.21 -2.86
CA GLU A 79 14.77 -11.54 -2.40
C GLU A 79 13.90 -10.28 -2.28
N PHE A 80 14.48 -9.19 -1.77
CA PHE A 80 13.80 -7.89 -1.72
C PHE A 80 13.47 -7.40 -3.12
N ASP A 81 14.42 -7.44 -4.06
CA ASP A 81 14.23 -7.03 -5.46
C ASP A 81 13.14 -7.84 -6.15
N LEU A 82 13.02 -9.14 -5.83
CA LEU A 82 11.94 -9.97 -6.36
C LEU A 82 10.57 -9.47 -5.89
N VAL A 83 10.42 -9.16 -4.60
CA VAL A 83 9.17 -8.61 -4.06
C VAL A 83 8.92 -7.21 -4.62
N HIS A 84 9.95 -6.36 -4.70
CA HIS A 84 9.85 -5.01 -5.25
C HIS A 84 9.27 -5.02 -6.68
N LYS A 85 9.79 -5.89 -7.56
CA LYS A 85 9.29 -6.07 -8.93
C LYS A 85 7.82 -6.51 -8.99
N ILE A 86 7.35 -7.31 -8.03
CA ILE A 86 5.93 -7.68 -7.94
C ILE A 86 5.09 -6.42 -7.74
N PHE A 87 5.48 -5.52 -6.83
CA PHE A 87 4.74 -4.30 -6.55
C PHE A 87 4.88 -3.24 -7.65
N GLU A 88 5.98 -3.23 -8.40
CA GLU A 88 6.14 -2.41 -9.60
C GLU A 88 5.22 -2.83 -10.75
N SER A 89 4.73 -4.07 -10.77
CA SER A 89 3.86 -4.56 -11.84
C SER A 89 2.47 -3.91 -11.88
N PHE A 90 2.06 -3.24 -10.80
CA PHE A 90 0.76 -2.54 -10.71
C PHE A 90 0.88 -1.12 -10.16
N GLY A 91 2.05 -0.49 -10.34
CA GLY A 91 2.30 0.89 -9.96
C GLY A 91 3.78 1.20 -9.82
N LYS A 92 4.11 2.07 -8.88
CA LYS A 92 5.48 2.38 -8.48
C LYS A 92 5.76 1.82 -7.09
N ALA A 93 7.01 1.46 -6.84
CA ALA A 93 7.47 0.92 -5.57
C ALA A 93 8.74 1.65 -5.11
N GLU A 94 8.85 1.94 -3.81
CA GLU A 94 10.02 2.62 -3.24
C GLU A 94 10.49 1.90 -1.98
N LYS A 95 11.81 1.66 -1.91
CA LYS A 95 12.46 1.14 -0.68
C LYS A 95 12.56 2.25 0.34
N ILE A 96 12.02 2.02 1.51
CA ILE A 96 12.04 2.98 2.64
C ILE A 96 12.49 2.27 3.92
N THR A 97 12.77 3.03 4.96
CA THR A 97 13.02 2.47 6.29
C THR A 97 11.72 2.29 7.07
N GLU A 98 11.63 1.29 7.94
CA GLU A 98 10.40 0.96 8.65
C GLU A 98 9.84 2.12 9.50
N ASN A 99 10.71 2.92 10.09
CA ASN A 99 10.31 4.09 10.89
C ASN A 99 9.59 5.19 10.08
N LEU A 100 9.67 5.15 8.75
CA LEU A 100 8.96 6.08 7.86
C LEU A 100 7.65 5.48 7.31
N MET A 101 7.35 4.23 7.61
CA MET A 101 6.17 3.54 7.08
C MET A 101 4.85 4.25 7.46
N ASP A 102 4.75 4.79 8.68
CA ASP A 102 3.57 5.53 9.11
C ASP A 102 3.40 6.86 8.36
N ALA A 103 4.50 7.51 7.97
CA ALA A 103 4.45 8.68 7.08
C ALA A 103 3.94 8.29 5.69
N VAL A 104 4.36 7.14 5.16
CA VAL A 104 3.82 6.60 3.89
C VAL A 104 2.32 6.33 4.00
N VAL A 105 1.85 5.76 5.11
CA VAL A 105 0.41 5.58 5.36
C VAL A 105 -0.33 6.92 5.31
N GLY A 106 0.18 7.95 5.97
CA GLY A 106 -0.43 9.27 6.01
C GLY A 106 -0.49 9.96 4.64
N VAL A 107 0.58 9.85 3.86
CA VAL A 107 0.70 10.54 2.55
C VAL A 107 0.10 9.69 1.42
N SER A 108 0.59 8.48 1.23
CA SER A 108 0.24 7.63 0.09
C SER A 108 -0.99 6.75 0.37
N GLY A 109 -1.08 6.15 1.55
CA GLY A 109 -2.23 5.32 1.92
C GLY A 109 -3.53 6.11 2.02
N SER A 110 -3.50 7.26 2.71
CA SER A 110 -4.67 8.13 2.91
C SER A 110 -4.87 9.17 1.81
N GLY A 111 -3.83 9.50 1.05
CA GLY A 111 -3.84 10.52 0.00
C GLY A 111 -4.99 10.41 -0.99
N PRO A 112 -5.29 9.23 -1.55
CA PRO A 112 -6.43 9.07 -2.46
C PRO A 112 -7.76 9.54 -1.86
N ALA A 113 -8.01 9.28 -0.58
CA ALA A 113 -9.23 9.71 0.09
C ALA A 113 -9.33 11.24 0.15
N TYR A 114 -8.23 11.94 0.45
CA TYR A 114 -8.20 13.41 0.47
C TYR A 114 -8.45 14.00 -0.91
N VAL A 115 -7.89 13.39 -1.96
CA VAL A 115 -8.14 13.81 -3.35
C VAL A 115 -9.61 13.62 -3.72
N TYR A 116 -10.24 12.52 -3.32
CA TYR A 116 -11.68 12.30 -3.56
C TYR A 116 -12.53 13.33 -2.84
N MET A 117 -12.26 13.64 -1.57
CA MET A 117 -12.97 14.69 -0.83
C MET A 117 -12.81 16.06 -1.51
N PHE A 118 -11.62 16.38 -2.01
CA PHE A 118 -11.36 17.61 -2.74
C PHE A 118 -12.15 17.67 -4.07
N ILE A 119 -12.17 16.57 -4.82
CA ILE A 119 -12.95 16.46 -6.07
C ILE A 119 -14.44 16.67 -5.78
N GLU A 120 -14.95 16.04 -4.73
CA GLU A 120 -16.36 16.14 -4.34
C GLU A 120 -16.74 17.56 -3.95
N ALA A 121 -15.97 18.22 -3.09
CA ALA A 121 -16.22 19.59 -2.68
C ALA A 121 -16.24 20.57 -3.88
N MET A 122 -15.31 20.40 -4.83
CA MET A 122 -15.29 21.23 -6.04
C MET A 122 -16.46 20.94 -6.97
N ALA A 123 -16.86 19.67 -7.08
CA ALA A 123 -18.05 19.31 -7.86
C ALA A 123 -19.34 19.86 -7.24
N ASP A 124 -19.46 19.86 -5.92
CA ASP A 124 -20.58 20.44 -5.19
C ASP A 124 -20.68 21.95 -5.44
N ALA A 125 -19.56 22.67 -5.38
CA ALA A 125 -19.53 24.10 -5.70
C ALA A 125 -19.98 24.39 -7.14
N ALA A 126 -19.58 23.57 -8.11
CA ALA A 126 -19.99 23.70 -9.50
C ALA A 126 -21.51 23.42 -9.68
N VAL A 127 -22.03 22.42 -8.97
CA VAL A 127 -23.48 22.13 -8.97
C VAL A 127 -24.27 23.28 -8.37
N ALA A 128 -23.78 23.91 -7.31
CA ALA A 128 -24.42 25.11 -6.73
C ALA A 128 -24.49 26.29 -7.72
N GLN A 129 -23.62 26.33 -8.72
CA GLN A 129 -23.63 27.30 -9.82
C GLN A 129 -24.46 26.84 -11.04
N GLY A 130 -25.17 25.70 -10.94
CA GLY A 130 -26.08 25.21 -11.97
C GLY A 130 -25.49 24.16 -12.93
N LEU A 131 -24.23 23.71 -12.72
CA LEU A 131 -23.64 22.65 -13.53
C LEU A 131 -24.25 21.29 -13.19
N PRO A 132 -24.65 20.46 -14.17
CA PRO A 132 -25.10 19.10 -13.89
C PRO A 132 -24.03 18.25 -13.17
N ARG A 133 -24.38 17.49 -12.14
CA ARG A 133 -23.48 16.71 -11.29
C ARG A 133 -22.48 15.87 -12.10
N LYS A 134 -22.94 15.15 -13.12
CA LYS A 134 -22.08 14.30 -13.96
C LYS A 134 -21.01 15.10 -14.68
N GLN A 135 -21.34 16.29 -15.18
CA GLN A 135 -20.39 17.16 -15.86
C GLN A 135 -19.39 17.79 -14.89
N ALA A 136 -19.82 18.14 -13.68
CA ALA A 136 -18.96 18.68 -12.63
C ALA A 136 -17.84 17.68 -12.25
N TYR A 137 -18.18 16.43 -12.03
CA TYR A 137 -17.17 15.37 -11.77
C TYR A 137 -16.24 15.16 -12.96
N TYR A 138 -16.77 15.05 -14.19
CA TYR A 138 -15.97 14.80 -15.38
C TYR A 138 -14.91 15.88 -15.60
N ILE A 139 -15.32 17.16 -15.53
CA ILE A 139 -14.41 18.30 -15.70
C ILE A 139 -13.33 18.26 -14.61
N ARG A 140 -13.71 18.08 -13.35
CA ARG A 140 -12.77 18.15 -12.24
C ARG A 140 -11.75 17.00 -12.22
N CYS A 141 -12.19 15.77 -12.49
CA CYS A 141 -11.29 14.63 -12.61
C CYS A 141 -10.28 14.80 -13.74
N THR A 142 -10.73 15.34 -14.88
CA THR A 142 -9.85 15.60 -16.04
C THR A 142 -8.76 16.63 -15.73
N ASP A 143 -9.11 17.70 -15.01
CA ASP A 143 -8.16 18.76 -14.63
C ASP A 143 -7.08 18.24 -13.68
N ILE A 144 -7.46 17.43 -12.68
CA ILE A 144 -6.50 16.85 -11.73
C ILE A 144 -5.56 15.86 -12.42
N ALA A 145 -6.11 14.96 -13.25
CA ALA A 145 -5.31 13.98 -13.96
C ALA A 145 -4.27 14.62 -14.90
N ARG A 146 -4.62 15.73 -15.55
CA ARG A 146 -3.67 16.49 -16.39
C ARG A 146 -2.55 17.13 -15.57
N LYS A 147 -2.88 17.82 -14.47
CA LYS A 147 -1.88 18.49 -13.63
C LYS A 147 -0.89 17.52 -13.01
N CYS A 148 -1.30 16.30 -12.68
CA CYS A 148 -0.39 15.27 -12.21
C CYS A 148 0.59 14.78 -13.28
N LYS A 149 0.21 14.83 -14.58
CA LYS A 149 1.09 14.46 -15.71
C LYS A 149 2.05 15.57 -16.11
N ASP A 150 1.65 16.82 -15.94
CA ASP A 150 2.46 18.00 -16.32
C ASP A 150 3.49 18.39 -15.24
N GLY A 151 3.39 17.82 -14.03
CA GLY A 151 4.26 18.10 -12.87
C GLY A 151 5.41 17.11 -12.66
N SER A 152 5.64 16.19 -13.59
CA SER A 152 6.71 15.16 -13.53
C SER A 152 7.86 15.46 -14.48
#